data_b65715fa672451d47e11bb206cd24abd
#
_entry.id   b65715fa672451d47e11bb206cd24abd
#
_cell.length_a   1.000
_cell.length_b   1.000
_cell.length_c   1.000
_cell.angle_alpha   90.00
_cell.angle_beta   90.00
_cell.angle_gamma   90.00
#
_symmetry.space_group_name_H-M   'P 1'
#
loop_
_entity.id
_entity.type
_entity.pdbx_description
1 polymer ?
#
loop_
_entity_poly.entity_id
_entity_poly.type
_entity_poly.pdbx_seq_one_letter_code
_entity_poly.pdbx_strand_id
1 'polypeptide(L)'
;AIKNSNPRATNTLIVHDCYNQASCNFHLADRVVTVSKNYLEEVSKELGFGFDFRDILKIRKDHRNFFGIVNGYDKRLISPNKEKIEKINAYFGDVDFKFFDETHLEAKQHNKREFIKLLSRIASDKEYKQKVIPLIDIYQFDSIGQTLKDPERTPIICATSRLVEQKGYDI
;
A
#
# COMPACT_ATOMS: atom_id res chain seq x y z
N ALA A 1 -19.72 -28.74 22.03
CA ALA A 1 -18.67 -29.65 22.57
C ALA A 1 -17.43 -28.88 23.05
N ILE A 2 -17.01 -27.79 22.41
CA ILE A 2 -15.84 -26.99 22.82
C ILE A 2 -16.08 -26.18 24.09
N LYS A 3 -17.33 -25.79 24.35
CA LYS A 3 -17.73 -24.97 25.51
C LYS A 3 -17.45 -25.61 26.89
N ASN A 4 -17.31 -26.93 26.97
CA ASN A 4 -17.23 -27.64 28.25
C ASN A 4 -15.83 -28.14 28.64
N SER A 5 -14.81 -27.95 27.78
CA SER A 5 -13.51 -28.59 28.01
C SER A 5 -12.45 -27.69 28.64
N ASN A 6 -12.56 -26.37 28.51
CA ASN A 6 -11.60 -25.45 29.17
C ASN A 6 -12.13 -24.01 29.19
N PRO A 7 -12.57 -23.47 30.36
CA PRO A 7 -13.11 -22.10 30.44
C PRO A 7 -12.16 -20.99 29.98
N ARG A 8 -10.84 -21.17 30.15
CA ARG A 8 -9.85 -20.20 29.68
C ARG A 8 -9.69 -20.21 28.17
N ALA A 9 -9.74 -21.40 27.56
CA ALA A 9 -9.68 -21.50 26.09
C ALA A 9 -10.94 -20.98 25.42
N THR A 10 -12.09 -21.09 26.05
CA THR A 10 -13.36 -20.61 25.52
C THR A 10 -13.43 -19.09 25.43
N ASN A 11 -12.90 -18.39 26.45
CA ASN A 11 -12.93 -16.91 26.47
C ASN A 11 -12.00 -16.28 25.42
N THR A 12 -10.93 -16.95 25.03
CA THR A 12 -10.02 -16.46 23.99
C THR A 12 -10.48 -16.76 22.56
N LEU A 13 -11.44 -17.68 22.39
CA LEU A 13 -12.04 -18.00 21.09
C LEU A 13 -13.28 -17.14 20.78
N ILE A 14 -13.81 -16.45 21.79
CA ILE A 14 -14.98 -15.59 21.67
C ILE A 14 -14.51 -14.14 21.63
N VAL A 15 -14.83 -13.45 20.54
CA VAL A 15 -14.61 -12.02 20.34
C VAL A 15 -15.99 -11.39 20.12
N HIS A 16 -16.35 -10.40 20.93
CA HIS A 16 -17.68 -9.75 20.87
C HIS A 16 -18.84 -10.75 20.93
N ASP A 17 -18.77 -11.71 21.88
CA ASP A 17 -19.78 -12.78 22.08
C ASP A 17 -19.96 -13.75 20.90
N CYS A 18 -19.09 -13.67 19.90
CA CYS A 18 -19.09 -14.54 18.73
C CYS A 18 -17.82 -15.39 18.65
N TYR A 19 -17.93 -16.62 18.16
CA TYR A 19 -16.76 -17.40 17.79
C TYR A 19 -16.02 -16.72 16.64
N ASN A 20 -14.73 -16.43 16.85
CA ASN A 20 -13.91 -15.80 15.84
C ASN A 20 -12.92 -16.82 15.25
N GLN A 21 -13.05 -17.09 13.95
CA GLN A 21 -12.20 -18.06 13.25
C GLN A 21 -10.74 -17.66 13.24
N ALA A 22 -10.42 -16.35 13.15
CA ALA A 22 -9.04 -15.87 13.22
C ALA A 22 -8.41 -16.17 14.58
N SER A 23 -9.15 -15.98 15.67
CA SER A 23 -8.71 -16.34 17.02
C SER A 23 -8.43 -17.85 17.14
N CYS A 24 -9.32 -18.69 16.59
CA CYS A 24 -9.09 -20.13 16.53
C CYS A 24 -7.80 -20.46 15.76
N ASN A 25 -7.59 -19.84 14.62
CA ASN A 25 -6.40 -20.06 13.82
C ASN A 25 -5.12 -19.64 14.56
N PHE A 26 -5.14 -18.51 15.27
CA PHE A 26 -3.98 -18.10 16.08
C PHE A 26 -3.68 -19.07 17.22
N HIS A 27 -4.69 -19.74 17.79
CA HIS A 27 -4.48 -20.76 18.82
C HIS A 27 -3.95 -22.09 18.27
N LEU A 28 -4.44 -22.51 17.12
CA LEU A 28 -4.18 -23.85 16.56
C LEU A 28 -2.95 -23.89 15.64
N ALA A 29 -2.55 -22.76 15.04
CA ALA A 29 -1.40 -22.73 14.15
C ALA A 29 -0.10 -23.06 14.88
N ASP A 30 0.77 -23.84 14.28
CA ASP A 30 2.11 -24.10 14.81
C ASP A 30 2.93 -22.80 14.84
N ARG A 31 2.76 -21.95 13.82
CA ARG A 31 3.44 -20.67 13.69
C ARG A 31 2.52 -19.60 13.12
N VAL A 32 2.67 -18.39 13.61
CA VAL A 32 1.97 -17.20 13.11
C VAL A 32 2.99 -16.28 12.45
N VAL A 33 2.62 -15.67 11.35
CA VAL A 33 3.49 -14.76 10.59
C VAL A 33 2.78 -13.44 10.35
N THR A 34 3.52 -12.35 10.46
CA THR A 34 3.06 -11.02 10.07
C THR A 34 4.06 -10.33 9.13
N VAL A 35 3.65 -9.21 8.52
CA VAL A 35 4.35 -8.56 7.40
C VAL A 35 5.64 -7.84 7.76
N SER A 36 5.96 -7.63 9.03
CA SER A 36 7.24 -7.03 9.44
C SER A 36 7.56 -7.30 10.92
N LYS A 37 8.83 -7.15 11.26
CA LYS A 37 9.27 -7.24 12.66
C LYS A 37 8.68 -6.11 13.52
N ASN A 38 8.60 -4.90 12.99
CA ASN A 38 8.02 -3.76 13.71
C ASN A 38 6.53 -3.99 13.97
N TYR A 39 5.79 -4.42 12.95
CA TYR A 39 4.36 -4.70 13.10
C TYR A 39 4.09 -5.84 14.11
N LEU A 40 4.96 -6.84 14.18
CA LEU A 40 4.91 -7.86 15.24
C LEU A 40 4.98 -7.23 16.63
N GLU A 41 5.88 -6.27 16.83
CA GLU A 41 6.00 -5.55 18.10
C GLU A 41 4.74 -4.71 18.40
N GLU A 42 4.24 -3.98 17.40
CA GLU A 42 3.06 -3.12 17.52
C GLU A 42 1.81 -3.90 17.91
N VAL A 43 1.49 -5.00 17.19
CA VAL A 43 0.28 -5.80 17.48
C VAL A 43 0.35 -6.55 18.81
N SER A 44 1.54 -6.66 19.39
CA SER A 44 1.77 -7.34 20.69
C SER A 44 1.76 -6.37 21.88
N LYS A 45 1.73 -5.05 21.64
CA LYS A 45 1.71 -4.02 22.71
C LYS A 45 0.29 -3.73 23.18
N GLU A 46 0.16 -3.18 24.40
CA GLU A 46 -1.14 -2.87 25.02
C GLU A 46 -1.99 -1.88 24.22
N LEU A 47 -1.37 -0.87 23.64
CA LEU A 47 -2.03 0.17 22.83
C LEU A 47 -1.83 -0.03 21.33
N GLY A 48 -1.42 -1.22 20.91
CA GLY A 48 -1.08 -1.49 19.51
C GLY A 48 -2.27 -1.92 18.64
N PHE A 49 -1.96 -2.19 17.40
CA PHE A 49 -2.91 -2.58 16.35
C PHE A 49 -3.42 -4.02 16.45
N GLY A 50 -3.12 -4.73 17.54
CA GLY A 50 -3.56 -6.12 17.75
C GLY A 50 -5.03 -6.27 18.10
N PHE A 51 -5.71 -5.20 18.50
CA PHE A 51 -7.11 -5.19 18.92
C PHE A 51 -7.42 -6.39 19.83
N ASP A 52 -8.50 -7.11 19.55
CA ASP A 52 -8.95 -8.27 20.33
C ASP A 52 -8.01 -9.49 20.28
N PHE A 53 -7.04 -9.49 19.37
CA PHE A 53 -6.05 -10.57 19.23
C PHE A 53 -4.75 -10.33 19.97
N ARG A 54 -4.57 -9.15 20.57
CA ARG A 54 -3.34 -8.74 21.24
C ARG A 54 -2.79 -9.82 22.21
N ASP A 55 -3.64 -10.33 23.07
CA ASP A 55 -3.22 -11.24 24.13
C ASP A 55 -2.73 -12.58 23.57
N ILE A 56 -3.43 -13.13 22.59
CA ILE A 56 -2.97 -14.37 21.91
C ILE A 56 -1.70 -14.12 21.11
N LEU A 57 -1.59 -12.99 20.42
CA LEU A 57 -0.38 -12.64 19.65
C LEU A 57 0.82 -12.41 20.56
N LYS A 58 0.63 -11.80 21.73
CA LYS A 58 1.64 -11.66 22.78
C LYS A 58 2.12 -13.02 23.29
N ILE A 59 1.19 -13.92 23.63
CA ILE A 59 1.51 -15.30 24.06
C ILE A 59 2.33 -16.00 22.96
N ARG A 60 1.92 -15.90 21.69
CA ARG A 60 2.63 -16.50 20.56
C ARG A 60 4.04 -15.93 20.38
N LYS A 61 4.21 -14.63 20.59
CA LYS A 61 5.52 -13.96 20.57
C LYS A 61 6.42 -14.47 21.69
N ASP A 62 5.91 -14.54 22.92
CA ASP A 62 6.66 -14.99 24.10
C ASP A 62 7.11 -16.45 23.94
N HIS A 63 6.30 -17.28 23.30
CA HIS A 63 6.63 -18.66 22.94
C HIS A 63 7.48 -18.81 21.68
N ARG A 64 7.93 -17.70 21.05
CA ARG A 64 8.71 -17.68 19.82
C ARG A 64 8.04 -18.36 18.63
N ASN A 65 6.73 -18.32 18.58
CA ASN A 65 5.89 -18.88 17.51
C ASN A 65 5.21 -17.81 16.65
N PHE A 66 5.60 -16.53 16.81
CA PHE A 66 5.13 -15.41 16.03
C PHE A 66 6.30 -14.69 15.39
N PHE A 67 6.27 -14.53 14.07
CA PHE A 67 7.39 -14.06 13.27
C PHE A 67 6.97 -12.88 12.40
N GLY A 68 7.82 -11.86 12.33
CA GLY A 68 7.71 -10.76 11.37
C GLY A 68 8.56 -11.04 10.14
N ILE A 69 7.93 -11.25 8.99
CA ILE A 69 8.60 -11.46 7.70
C ILE A 69 8.22 -10.32 6.76
N VAL A 70 9.20 -9.59 6.28
CA VAL A 70 8.99 -8.52 5.32
C VAL A 70 8.53 -9.11 3.99
N ASN A 71 7.48 -8.54 3.41
CA ASN A 71 7.01 -8.96 2.08
C ASN A 71 8.13 -8.82 1.06
N GLY A 72 8.30 -9.88 0.27
CA GLY A 72 9.14 -9.82 -0.91
C GLY A 72 8.52 -8.96 -2.01
N TYR A 73 9.34 -8.52 -2.92
CA TYR A 73 8.89 -7.84 -4.13
C TYR A 73 9.58 -8.43 -5.36
N ASP A 74 8.86 -8.47 -6.46
CA ASP A 74 9.44 -8.84 -7.74
C ASP A 74 10.14 -7.62 -8.36
N LYS A 75 11.46 -7.66 -8.44
CA LYS A 75 12.27 -6.59 -9.04
C LYS A 75 11.82 -6.25 -10.47
N ARG A 76 11.32 -7.23 -11.23
CA ARG A 76 10.81 -7.00 -12.59
C ARG A 76 9.56 -6.14 -12.62
N LEU A 77 8.77 -6.13 -11.54
CA LEU A 77 7.57 -5.30 -11.43
C LEU A 77 7.89 -3.87 -11.00
N ILE A 78 8.89 -3.69 -10.16
CA ILE A 78 9.24 -2.38 -9.56
C ILE A 78 10.24 -1.63 -10.43
N SER A 79 11.22 -2.34 -10.99
CA SER A 79 12.20 -1.71 -11.85
C SER A 79 11.57 -1.25 -13.16
N PRO A 80 11.64 0.04 -13.50
CA PRO A 80 11.28 0.48 -14.83
C PRO A 80 12.20 -0.25 -15.83
N ASN A 81 11.61 -0.80 -16.88
CA ASN A 81 12.37 -1.36 -17.98
C ASN A 81 11.94 -0.68 -19.29
N LYS A 82 12.79 -0.77 -20.31
CA LYS A 82 12.53 -0.12 -21.60
C LYS A 82 11.19 -0.54 -22.20
N GLU A 83 10.87 -1.83 -22.17
CA GLU A 83 9.61 -2.36 -22.71
C GLU A 83 8.37 -1.76 -22.02
N LYS A 84 8.40 -1.60 -20.69
CA LYS A 84 7.30 -0.97 -19.95
C LYS A 84 7.17 0.50 -20.30
N ILE A 85 8.27 1.23 -20.42
CA ILE A 85 8.28 2.62 -20.81
C ILE A 85 7.69 2.79 -22.22
N GLU A 86 8.10 1.97 -23.17
CA GLU A 86 7.54 1.94 -24.53
C GLU A 86 6.02 1.69 -24.53
N LYS A 87 5.55 0.74 -23.73
CA LYS A 87 4.11 0.47 -23.57
C LYS A 87 3.35 1.67 -22.97
N ILE A 88 3.92 2.33 -21.97
CA ILE A 88 3.34 3.53 -21.36
C ILE A 88 3.28 4.66 -22.40
N ASN A 89 4.36 4.93 -23.10
CA ASN A 89 4.41 5.95 -24.13
C ASN A 89 3.41 5.67 -25.28
N ALA A 90 3.35 4.43 -25.75
CA ALA A 90 2.37 4.01 -26.76
C ALA A 90 0.91 4.16 -26.29
N TYR A 91 0.64 3.88 -25.02
CA TYR A 91 -0.69 3.99 -24.44
C TYR A 91 -1.17 5.45 -24.37
N PHE A 92 -0.33 6.34 -23.87
CA PHE A 92 -0.68 7.77 -23.75
C PHE A 92 -0.52 8.54 -25.06
N GLY A 93 0.33 8.10 -25.97
CA GLY A 93 0.48 8.54 -27.34
C GLY A 93 1.30 9.82 -27.56
N ASP A 94 1.35 10.71 -26.59
CA ASP A 94 2.01 12.02 -26.67
C ASP A 94 2.93 12.34 -25.50
N VAL A 95 3.31 11.32 -24.76
CA VAL A 95 4.34 11.39 -23.72
C VAL A 95 5.61 10.69 -24.19
N ASP A 96 6.74 11.15 -23.71
CA ASP A 96 8.06 10.61 -24.02
C ASP A 96 8.81 10.25 -22.74
N PHE A 97 8.23 9.34 -21.94
CA PHE A 97 8.93 8.86 -20.76
C PHE A 97 10.20 8.10 -21.16
N LYS A 98 11.27 8.37 -20.44
CA LYS A 98 12.58 7.75 -20.64
C LYS A 98 12.86 6.72 -19.53
N PHE A 99 13.58 5.68 -19.89
CA PHE A 99 14.17 4.80 -18.89
C PHE A 99 15.14 5.60 -18.02
N PHE A 100 15.12 5.35 -16.71
CA PHE A 100 16.07 5.92 -15.77
C PHE A 100 16.49 4.88 -14.72
N ASP A 101 17.70 5.02 -14.28
CA ASP A 101 18.30 4.26 -13.19
C ASP A 101 19.26 5.18 -12.42
N GLU A 102 20.05 4.61 -11.53
CA GLU A 102 21.04 5.36 -10.74
C GLU A 102 22.13 6.02 -11.58
N THR A 103 22.33 5.61 -12.83
CA THR A 103 23.32 6.17 -13.76
C THR A 103 22.74 7.19 -14.73
N HIS A 104 21.39 7.26 -14.86
CA HIS A 104 20.68 8.12 -15.81
C HIS A 104 19.63 9.00 -15.09
N LEU A 105 20.09 9.74 -14.08
CA LEU A 105 19.18 10.57 -13.24
C LEU A 105 18.58 11.76 -13.99
N GLU A 106 19.21 12.24 -15.06
CA GLU A 106 18.68 13.30 -15.93
C GLU A 106 17.34 12.90 -16.57
N ALA A 107 17.15 11.63 -16.89
CA ALA A 107 15.89 11.11 -17.41
C ALA A 107 14.75 11.25 -16.39
N LYS A 108 15.03 11.27 -15.10
CA LYS A 108 14.02 11.53 -14.05
C LYS A 108 13.47 12.95 -14.13
N GLN A 109 14.31 13.93 -14.41
CA GLN A 109 13.87 15.32 -14.60
C GLN A 109 13.00 15.45 -15.89
N HIS A 110 13.43 14.79 -16.96
CA HIS A 110 12.65 14.72 -18.19
C HIS A 110 11.27 14.08 -17.92
N ASN A 111 11.22 12.93 -17.26
CA ASN A 111 9.99 12.23 -16.93
C ASN A 111 9.06 13.07 -16.04
N LYS A 112 9.62 13.87 -15.13
CA LYS A 112 8.84 14.79 -14.31
C LYS A 112 8.10 15.81 -15.19
N ARG A 113 8.78 16.39 -16.20
CA ARG A 113 8.17 17.34 -17.14
C ARG A 113 7.07 16.68 -17.96
N GLU A 114 7.34 15.50 -18.50
CA GLU A 114 6.35 14.74 -19.26
C GLU A 114 5.12 14.37 -18.40
N PHE A 115 5.33 13.98 -17.14
CA PHE A 115 4.25 13.68 -16.21
C PHE A 115 3.38 14.92 -15.95
N ILE A 116 3.97 16.08 -15.73
CA ILE A 116 3.23 17.34 -15.52
C ILE A 116 2.43 17.71 -16.78
N LYS A 117 2.99 17.56 -17.98
CA LYS A 117 2.25 17.77 -19.26
C LYS A 117 1.06 16.84 -19.36
N LEU A 118 1.26 15.55 -19.05
CA LEU A 118 0.21 14.54 -19.02
C LEU A 118 -0.93 14.95 -18.07
N LEU A 119 -0.60 15.33 -16.82
CA LEU A 119 -1.58 15.78 -15.85
C LEU A 119 -2.35 17.03 -16.34
N SER A 120 -1.65 18.00 -16.89
CA SER A 120 -2.27 19.21 -17.44
C SER A 120 -3.24 18.90 -18.58
N ARG A 121 -2.88 17.95 -19.44
CA ARG A 121 -3.76 17.48 -20.51
C ARG A 121 -4.99 16.76 -19.97
N ILE A 122 -4.83 15.86 -19.03
CA ILE A 122 -5.96 15.18 -18.37
C ILE A 122 -6.92 16.19 -17.74
N ALA A 123 -6.40 17.27 -17.17
CA ALA A 123 -7.22 18.33 -16.57
C ALA A 123 -7.98 19.19 -17.59
N SER A 124 -7.36 19.47 -18.75
CA SER A 124 -7.91 20.41 -19.75
C SER A 124 -8.72 19.75 -20.86
N ASP A 125 -8.44 18.51 -21.21
CA ASP A 125 -9.03 17.78 -22.33
C ASP A 125 -10.02 16.71 -21.82
N LYS A 126 -11.33 16.99 -21.97
CA LYS A 126 -12.40 16.09 -21.49
C LYS A 126 -12.40 14.74 -22.22
N GLU A 127 -12.11 14.73 -23.51
CA GLU A 127 -12.09 13.49 -24.30
C GLU A 127 -10.90 12.62 -23.89
N TYR A 128 -9.74 13.23 -23.74
CA TYR A 128 -8.55 12.54 -23.25
C TYR A 128 -8.73 12.03 -21.81
N LYS A 129 -9.35 12.84 -20.95
CA LYS A 129 -9.71 12.44 -19.59
C LYS A 129 -10.57 11.17 -19.58
N GLN A 130 -11.61 11.09 -20.43
CA GLN A 130 -12.47 9.90 -20.53
C GLN A 130 -11.72 8.65 -21.01
N LYS A 131 -10.73 8.82 -21.90
CA LYS A 131 -9.89 7.73 -22.39
C LYS A 131 -8.99 7.16 -21.27
N VAL A 132 -8.50 8.01 -20.38
CA VAL A 132 -7.48 7.67 -19.37
C VAL A 132 -8.11 7.27 -18.03
N ILE A 133 -9.25 7.86 -17.65
CA ILE A 133 -9.94 7.62 -16.38
C ILE A 133 -10.30 6.16 -16.11
N PRO A 134 -10.70 5.30 -17.08
CA PRO A 134 -10.98 3.90 -16.77
C PRO A 134 -9.82 3.14 -16.13
N LEU A 135 -8.61 3.70 -16.21
CA LEU A 135 -7.39 3.11 -15.61
C LEU A 135 -6.95 3.79 -14.33
N ILE A 136 -7.47 4.98 -14.06
CA ILE A 136 -7.08 5.77 -12.93
C ILE A 136 -8.38 6.21 -12.25
N ASP A 137 -8.73 5.55 -11.16
CA ASP A 137 -9.87 5.93 -10.32
C ASP A 137 -9.52 7.25 -9.60
N ILE A 138 -9.60 8.37 -10.34
CA ILE A 138 -9.19 9.69 -9.87
C ILE A 138 -10.43 10.44 -9.41
N TYR A 139 -10.69 10.35 -8.12
CA TYR A 139 -11.53 11.30 -7.43
C TYR A 139 -10.77 12.63 -7.28
N GLN A 140 -11.27 13.69 -7.93
CA GLN A 140 -10.79 15.08 -7.83
C GLN A 140 -9.47 15.42 -8.55
N PHE A 141 -9.55 15.63 -9.87
CA PHE A 141 -8.43 16.16 -10.65
C PHE A 141 -8.53 17.67 -10.96
N ASP A 142 -9.47 18.37 -10.35
CA ASP A 142 -9.83 19.73 -10.78
C ASP A 142 -8.81 20.82 -10.41
N SER A 143 -7.82 20.50 -9.58
CA SER A 143 -6.89 21.53 -9.05
C SER A 143 -5.42 21.40 -9.50
N ILE A 144 -5.02 20.34 -10.19
CA ILE A 144 -3.59 19.99 -10.33
C ILE A 144 -2.86 20.81 -11.42
N GLY A 145 -3.54 21.19 -12.51
CA GLY A 145 -2.89 21.88 -13.62
C GLY A 145 -2.72 23.40 -13.42
N GLN A 146 -3.47 24.00 -12.52
CA GLN A 146 -3.55 25.46 -12.41
C GLN A 146 -2.59 26.08 -11.38
N THR A 147 -1.95 25.31 -10.51
CA THR A 147 -1.26 25.85 -9.34
C THR A 147 0.26 25.74 -9.35
N LEU A 148 0.85 25.07 -10.33
CA LEU A 148 2.31 24.92 -10.40
C LEU A 148 2.95 26.16 -11.06
N LYS A 149 3.31 27.18 -10.26
CA LYS A 149 4.02 28.38 -10.74
C LYS A 149 5.39 28.07 -11.33
N ASP A 150 6.07 27.02 -10.84
CA ASP A 150 7.36 26.54 -11.35
C ASP A 150 7.37 25.00 -11.33
N PRO A 151 6.96 24.36 -12.42
CA PRO A 151 6.92 22.90 -12.49
C PRO A 151 8.28 22.22 -12.30
N GLU A 152 9.36 22.89 -12.64
CA GLU A 152 10.70 22.31 -12.55
C GLU A 152 11.19 22.25 -11.10
N ARG A 153 10.89 23.26 -10.31
CA ARG A 153 11.31 23.36 -8.92
C ARG A 153 10.33 22.75 -7.92
N THR A 154 9.06 22.64 -8.29
CA THR A 154 8.05 22.08 -7.39
C THR A 154 8.26 20.58 -7.20
N PRO A 155 8.45 20.08 -5.98
CA PRO A 155 8.54 18.64 -5.73
C PRO A 155 7.21 17.95 -6.01
N ILE A 156 7.27 16.74 -6.58
CA ILE A 156 6.11 15.86 -6.74
C ILE A 156 6.18 14.80 -5.63
N ILE A 157 5.15 14.76 -4.79
CA ILE A 157 4.99 13.74 -3.76
C ILE A 157 3.89 12.80 -4.24
N CYS A 158 4.20 11.52 -4.38
CA CYS A 158 3.25 10.49 -4.79
C CYS A 158 2.99 9.52 -3.63
N ALA A 159 1.73 9.19 -3.43
CA ALA A 159 1.33 8.13 -2.52
C ALA A 159 0.46 7.12 -3.27
N THR A 160 0.90 5.86 -3.32
CA THR A 160 0.21 4.78 -4.01
C THR A 160 -0.31 3.78 -3.00
N SER A 161 -1.51 4.02 -2.47
CA SER A 161 -2.18 3.05 -1.62
C SER A 161 -3.69 3.29 -1.60
N ARG A 162 -4.44 2.43 -0.93
CA ARG A 162 -5.86 2.68 -0.69
C ARG A 162 -6.03 3.94 0.16
N LEU A 163 -6.98 4.79 -0.21
CA LEU A 163 -7.36 5.97 0.57
C LEU A 163 -8.23 5.51 1.75
N VAL A 164 -7.58 5.17 2.84
CA VAL A 164 -8.20 4.76 4.10
C VAL A 164 -7.48 5.43 5.26
N GLU A 165 -8.18 5.75 6.33
CA GLU A 165 -7.67 6.39 7.55
C GLU A 165 -6.37 5.72 8.05
N GLN A 166 -6.33 4.38 8.04
CA GLN A 166 -5.15 3.59 8.40
C GLN A 166 -3.86 3.98 7.66
N LYS A 167 -3.96 4.69 6.53
CA LYS A 167 -2.82 5.14 5.73
C LYS A 167 -2.38 6.57 6.02
N GLY A 168 -3.13 7.27 6.90
CA GLY A 168 -2.75 8.60 7.38
C GLY A 168 -2.78 9.68 6.30
N TYR A 169 -3.71 9.61 5.34
CA TYR A 169 -3.86 10.65 4.31
C TYR A 169 -4.66 11.86 4.78
N ASP A 170 -5.22 11.78 5.97
CA ASP A 170 -6.05 12.78 6.65
C ASP A 170 -5.25 13.67 7.60
N ILE A 171 -3.95 13.54 7.62
CA ILE A 171 -3.02 14.30 8.47
C ILE A 171 -2.57 15.60 7.80
#